data_5b0b790d6f054613f7634b198e4c90aa
#
_entry.id   5b0b790d6f054613f7634b198e4c90aa
#
_cell.length_a   1.000
_cell.length_b   1.000
_cell.length_c   1.000
_cell.angle_alpha   90.00
_cell.angle_beta   90.00
_cell.angle_gamma   90.00
#
_symmetry.space_group_name_H-M   'P 1'
#
loop_
_entity.id
_entity.type
_entity.pdbx_description
1 polymer ?
#
loop_
_entity_poly.entity_id
_entity_poly.type
_entity_poly.pdbx_seq_one_letter_code
_entity_poly.pdbx_strand_id
1 'polypeptide(L)'
;AAAAEEARKQRIIANTISGTDITYNPTMSVSDDDIWLMACIIDWEAGYQPYAGKLAVANVILNRVRSGHYPSTVTGVIYQRSQFSGVSDGAGNPSERFAQRLANGPRNTECMQAALEALSGVNNIGGYTSFRALYTVDVNNYSDFVIIGDHIFH
;
A
#
# COMPACT_ATOMS: atom_id res chain seq x y z
N ALA A 1 13.16 18.05 -13.00
CA ALA A 1 13.59 16.96 -13.87
C ALA A 1 13.57 15.63 -13.11
N ALA A 2 13.73 14.52 -13.86
CA ALA A 2 13.65 13.17 -13.30
C ALA A 2 14.64 12.92 -12.15
N ALA A 3 15.87 13.43 -12.26
CA ALA A 3 16.89 13.29 -11.23
C ALA A 3 16.51 13.99 -9.91
N ALA A 4 15.91 15.17 -10.00
CA ALA A 4 15.46 15.92 -8.83
C ALA A 4 14.26 15.24 -8.16
N GLU A 5 13.37 14.67 -8.95
CA GLU A 5 12.22 13.90 -8.47
C GLU A 5 12.67 12.63 -7.73
N GLU A 6 13.60 11.90 -8.29
CA GLU A 6 14.16 10.70 -7.68
C GLU A 6 14.89 11.03 -6.37
N ALA A 7 15.67 12.10 -6.35
CA ALA A 7 16.34 12.56 -5.14
C ALA A 7 15.36 12.97 -4.05
N ARG A 8 14.23 13.56 -4.41
CA ARG A 8 13.15 13.92 -3.49
C ARG A 8 12.55 12.67 -2.84
N LYS A 9 12.23 11.64 -3.63
CA LYS A 9 11.68 10.37 -3.13
C LYS A 9 12.65 9.71 -2.15
N GLN A 10 13.91 9.60 -2.53
CA GLN A 10 14.97 9.03 -1.69
C GLN A 10 15.09 9.76 -0.36
N ARG A 11 15.06 11.10 -0.38
CA ARG A 11 15.14 11.92 0.83
C ARG A 11 13.96 11.70 1.75
N ILE A 12 12.74 11.65 1.22
CA ILE A 12 11.53 11.43 2.02
C ILE A 12 11.54 10.05 2.65
N ILE A 13 11.93 9.01 1.91
CA ILE A 13 12.07 7.64 2.43
C ILE A 13 13.09 7.63 3.55
N ALA A 14 14.28 8.17 3.33
CA ALA A 14 15.36 8.20 4.33
C ALA A 14 14.96 8.98 5.59
N ASN A 15 14.29 10.11 5.43
CA ASN A 15 13.80 10.91 6.56
C ASN A 15 12.72 10.18 7.36
N THR A 16 11.88 9.40 6.70
CA THR A 16 10.89 8.58 7.40
C THR A 16 11.56 7.51 8.25
N ILE A 17 12.56 6.82 7.71
CA ILE A 17 13.31 5.80 8.45
C ILE A 17 14.02 6.40 9.67
N SER A 18 14.68 7.54 9.50
CA SER A 18 15.45 8.17 10.60
C SER A 18 14.57 8.94 11.59
N GLY A 19 13.42 9.41 11.16
CA GLY A 19 12.52 10.27 11.96
C GLY A 19 11.40 9.54 12.68
N THR A 20 11.30 8.22 12.53
CA THR A 20 10.29 7.39 13.19
C THR A 20 10.96 6.22 13.91
N ASP A 21 10.21 5.52 14.78
CA ASP A 21 10.75 4.40 15.56
C ASP A 21 10.81 3.09 14.78
N ILE A 22 10.59 3.12 13.47
CA ILE A 22 10.65 1.91 12.67
C ILE A 22 12.09 1.49 12.41
N THR A 23 12.31 0.16 12.37
CA THR A 23 13.53 -0.43 11.85
C THR A 23 13.24 -0.96 10.46
N TYR A 24 13.86 -0.37 9.42
CA TYR A 24 13.65 -0.81 8.06
C TYR A 24 14.65 -1.91 7.69
N ASN A 25 14.13 -3.13 7.52
CA ASN A 25 14.90 -4.30 7.10
C ASN A 25 14.04 -5.13 6.15
N PRO A 26 14.03 -4.80 4.83
CA PRO A 26 13.09 -5.39 3.90
C PRO A 26 13.29 -6.89 3.72
N THR A 27 12.17 -7.62 3.62
CA THR A 27 12.13 -9.07 3.42
C THR A 27 12.10 -9.48 1.95
N MET A 28 12.05 -8.50 1.05
CA MET A 28 12.07 -8.70 -0.39
C MET A 28 12.81 -7.54 -1.06
N SER A 29 13.26 -7.77 -2.29
CA SER A 29 13.89 -6.71 -3.08
C SER A 29 12.83 -5.75 -3.59
N VAL A 30 12.95 -4.47 -3.25
CA VAL A 30 12.09 -3.40 -3.72
C VAL A 30 12.93 -2.17 -4.04
N SER A 31 12.50 -1.42 -5.05
CA SER A 31 13.10 -0.13 -5.40
C SER A 31 12.47 0.99 -4.57
N ASP A 32 13.11 2.15 -4.58
CA ASP A 32 12.52 3.37 -3.99
C ASP A 32 11.20 3.73 -4.67
N ASP A 33 11.08 3.49 -5.97
CA ASP A 33 9.83 3.71 -6.70
C ASP A 33 8.71 2.77 -6.23
N ASP A 34 9.03 1.51 -5.93
CA ASP A 34 8.07 0.57 -5.34
C ASP A 34 7.58 1.04 -3.97
N ILE A 35 8.50 1.50 -3.12
CA ILE A 35 8.17 2.04 -1.79
C ILE A 35 7.27 3.26 -1.93
N TRP A 36 7.61 4.18 -2.83
CA TRP A 36 6.82 5.37 -3.10
C TRP A 36 5.42 5.03 -3.59
N LEU A 37 5.32 4.10 -4.53
CA LEU A 37 4.06 3.62 -5.07
C LEU A 37 3.20 3.00 -3.96
N MET A 38 3.78 2.18 -3.09
CA MET A 38 3.07 1.60 -1.95
C MET A 38 2.55 2.68 -1.00
N ALA A 39 3.37 3.66 -0.65
CA ALA A 39 2.94 4.75 0.23
C ALA A 39 1.77 5.54 -0.39
N CYS A 40 1.81 5.76 -1.70
CA CYS A 40 0.74 6.47 -2.40
C CYS A 40 -0.56 5.66 -2.48
N ILE A 41 -0.50 4.35 -2.70
CA ILE A 41 -1.70 3.52 -2.71
C ILE A 41 -2.30 3.35 -1.31
N ILE A 42 -1.47 3.28 -0.28
CA ILE A 42 -1.93 3.26 1.11
C ILE A 42 -2.70 4.55 1.42
N ASP A 43 -2.17 5.70 1.03
CA ASP A 43 -2.85 6.99 1.19
C ASP A 43 -4.17 7.02 0.40
N TRP A 44 -4.16 6.52 -0.83
CA TRP A 44 -5.34 6.46 -1.69
C TRP A 44 -6.47 5.64 -1.08
N GLU A 45 -6.14 4.47 -0.53
CA GLU A 45 -7.12 3.51 -0.01
C GLU A 45 -7.43 3.72 1.48
N ALA A 46 -6.49 4.19 2.26
CA ALA A 46 -6.57 4.20 3.72
C ALA A 46 -5.98 5.46 4.37
N GLY A 47 -5.89 6.56 3.63
CA GLY A 47 -5.25 7.79 4.11
C GLY A 47 -5.87 8.37 5.38
N TYR A 48 -7.17 8.16 5.59
CA TYR A 48 -7.91 8.63 6.77
C TYR A 48 -8.14 7.53 7.81
N GLN A 49 -7.59 6.34 7.58
CA GLN A 49 -7.75 5.22 8.50
C GLN A 49 -6.72 5.27 9.63
N PRO A 50 -6.96 4.57 10.75
CA PRO A 50 -5.93 4.35 11.77
C PRO A 50 -4.68 3.71 11.17
N TYR A 51 -3.53 3.85 11.83
CA TYR A 51 -2.28 3.27 11.37
C TYR A 51 -2.40 1.76 11.10
N ALA A 52 -3.11 1.03 11.96
CA ALA A 52 -3.35 -0.40 11.76
C ALA A 52 -4.06 -0.70 10.44
N GLY A 53 -4.96 0.17 9.99
CA GLY A 53 -5.62 0.03 8.69
C GLY A 53 -4.67 0.30 7.52
N LYS A 54 -3.80 1.27 7.65
CA LYS A 54 -2.75 1.56 6.66
C LYS A 54 -1.78 0.36 6.52
N LEU A 55 -1.34 -0.17 7.64
CA LEU A 55 -0.47 -1.34 7.68
C LEU A 55 -1.16 -2.57 7.06
N ALA A 56 -2.44 -2.74 7.33
CA ALA A 56 -3.23 -3.84 6.77
C ALA A 56 -3.33 -3.75 5.24
N VAL A 57 -3.57 -2.58 4.68
CA VAL A 57 -3.59 -2.39 3.21
C VAL A 57 -2.23 -2.72 2.60
N ALA A 58 -1.14 -2.29 3.22
CA ALA A 58 0.21 -2.63 2.78
C ALA A 58 0.41 -4.15 2.76
N ASN A 59 -0.05 -4.85 3.78
CA ASN A 59 0.08 -6.31 3.87
C ASN A 59 -0.80 -7.05 2.86
N VAL A 60 -1.97 -6.54 2.50
CA VAL A 60 -2.76 -7.10 1.40
C VAL A 60 -1.94 -7.10 0.11
N ILE A 61 -1.29 -6.00 -0.22
CA ILE A 61 -0.45 -5.90 -1.42
C ILE A 61 0.67 -6.94 -1.38
N LEU A 62 1.41 -7.03 -0.28
CA LEU A 62 2.54 -7.95 -0.16
C LEU A 62 2.09 -9.41 -0.12
N ASN A 63 0.96 -9.72 0.52
CA ASN A 63 0.39 -11.06 0.52
C ASN A 63 0.02 -11.50 -0.90
N ARG A 64 -0.53 -10.59 -1.71
CA ARG A 64 -0.81 -10.88 -3.12
C ARG A 64 0.47 -11.18 -3.90
N VAL A 65 1.49 -10.35 -3.74
CA VAL A 65 2.80 -10.56 -4.40
C VAL A 65 3.35 -11.96 -4.11
N ARG A 66 3.20 -12.45 -2.86
CA ARG A 66 3.75 -13.72 -2.41
C ARG A 66 2.87 -14.93 -2.73
N SER A 67 1.60 -14.73 -3.03
CA SER A 67 0.61 -15.82 -3.03
C SER A 67 0.70 -16.75 -4.25
N GLY A 68 1.25 -16.30 -5.35
CA GLY A 68 1.24 -17.04 -6.62
C GLY A 68 -0.08 -16.95 -7.40
N HIS A 69 -1.11 -16.31 -6.85
CA HIS A 69 -2.43 -16.14 -7.47
C HIS A 69 -2.67 -14.73 -8.03
N TYR A 70 -1.73 -13.85 -7.80
CA TYR A 70 -1.74 -12.44 -8.26
C TYR A 70 -0.42 -12.15 -8.96
N PRO A 71 -0.28 -10.98 -9.60
CA PRO A 71 1.03 -10.59 -10.13
C PRO A 71 2.12 -10.64 -9.06
N SER A 72 3.34 -10.95 -9.47
CA SER A 72 4.46 -11.19 -8.55
C SER A 72 5.25 -9.95 -8.18
N THR A 73 4.79 -8.77 -8.58
CA THR A 73 5.44 -7.50 -8.29
C THR A 73 4.46 -6.52 -7.65
N VAL A 74 4.99 -5.58 -6.89
CA VAL A 74 4.19 -4.49 -6.28
C VAL A 74 3.43 -3.72 -7.37
N THR A 75 4.13 -3.31 -8.43
CA THR A 75 3.53 -2.59 -9.56
C THR A 75 2.41 -3.41 -10.21
N GLY A 76 2.66 -4.68 -10.46
CA GLY A 76 1.69 -5.58 -11.07
C GLY A 76 0.42 -5.74 -10.24
N VAL A 77 0.57 -5.88 -8.92
CA VAL A 77 -0.57 -5.99 -7.99
C VAL A 77 -1.36 -4.69 -7.96
N ILE A 78 -0.71 -3.55 -7.82
CA ILE A 78 -1.39 -2.25 -7.67
C ILE A 78 -2.15 -1.87 -8.94
N TYR A 79 -1.58 -2.11 -10.11
CA TYR A 79 -2.21 -1.76 -11.38
C TYR A 79 -3.04 -2.90 -11.98
N GLN A 80 -3.20 -4.00 -11.27
CA GLN A 80 -4.05 -5.08 -11.73
C GLN A 80 -5.48 -4.57 -11.95
N ARG A 81 -6.02 -4.90 -13.13
CA ARG A 81 -7.33 -4.42 -13.55
C ARG A 81 -8.40 -4.78 -12.52
N SER A 82 -9.24 -3.80 -12.18
CA SER A 82 -10.40 -3.96 -11.29
C SER A 82 -10.09 -4.30 -9.83
N GLN A 83 -8.84 -4.17 -9.39
CA GLN A 83 -8.49 -4.45 -7.98
C GLN A 83 -8.53 -3.21 -7.10
N PHE A 84 -7.91 -2.10 -7.53
CA PHE A 84 -7.92 -0.85 -6.78
C PHE A 84 -8.70 0.21 -7.57
N SER A 85 -9.81 0.68 -7.00
CA SER A 85 -10.72 1.60 -7.67
C SER A 85 -10.04 2.92 -8.01
N GLY A 86 -10.16 3.34 -9.27
CA GLY A 86 -9.68 4.64 -9.74
C GLY A 86 -8.17 4.78 -9.90
N VAL A 87 -7.42 3.71 -9.71
CA VAL A 87 -5.94 3.73 -9.74
C VAL A 87 -5.40 3.53 -11.15
N SER A 88 -5.93 2.57 -11.88
CA SER A 88 -5.45 2.18 -13.20
C SER A 88 -6.28 2.83 -14.32
N ASP A 89 -5.61 3.15 -15.45
CA ASP A 89 -6.27 3.58 -16.67
C ASP A 89 -6.86 2.41 -17.50
N GLY A 90 -6.70 1.17 -17.01
CA GLY A 90 -7.14 -0.05 -17.69
C GLY A 90 -6.08 -0.65 -18.62
N ALA A 91 -4.97 0.02 -18.84
CA ALA A 91 -3.84 -0.43 -19.67
C ALA A 91 -2.57 -0.70 -18.87
N GLY A 92 -2.67 -0.80 -17.53
CA GLY A 92 -1.54 -1.03 -16.66
C GLY A 92 -0.76 0.23 -16.25
N ASN A 93 -1.30 1.40 -16.56
CA ASN A 93 -0.72 2.69 -16.20
C ASN A 93 -1.59 3.37 -15.13
N PRO A 94 -1.04 4.34 -14.36
CA PRO A 94 -1.84 5.10 -13.43
C PRO A 94 -2.90 5.94 -14.16
N SER A 95 -4.09 6.03 -13.55
CA SER A 95 -5.08 7.01 -13.96
C SER A 95 -4.51 8.43 -13.78
N GLU A 96 -5.13 9.42 -14.43
CA GLU A 96 -4.69 10.82 -14.29
C GLU A 96 -4.71 11.29 -12.83
N ARG A 97 -5.75 10.95 -12.08
CA ARG A 97 -5.88 11.32 -10.66
C ARG A 97 -4.84 10.64 -9.78
N PHE A 98 -4.58 9.36 -10.01
CA PHE A 98 -3.56 8.64 -9.25
C PHE A 98 -2.15 9.13 -9.63
N ALA A 99 -1.92 9.48 -10.89
CA ALA A 99 -0.66 10.09 -11.31
C ALA A 99 -0.36 11.38 -10.55
N GLN A 100 -1.37 12.18 -10.24
CA GLN A 100 -1.21 13.37 -9.39
C GLN A 100 -0.80 12.99 -7.95
N ARG A 101 -1.38 11.91 -7.40
CA ARG A 101 -0.97 11.39 -6.08
C ARG A 101 0.48 10.95 -6.09
N LEU A 102 0.92 10.27 -7.14
CA LEU A 102 2.32 9.88 -7.29
C LEU A 102 3.27 11.08 -7.36
N ALA A 103 2.87 12.13 -8.07
CA ALA A 103 3.66 13.35 -8.17
C ALA A 103 3.75 14.09 -6.82
N ASN A 104 2.66 14.14 -6.07
CA ASN A 104 2.59 14.82 -4.77
C ASN A 104 3.20 13.98 -3.63
N GLY A 105 3.12 12.67 -3.73
CA GLY A 105 3.47 11.75 -2.66
C GLY A 105 2.34 11.57 -1.65
N PRO A 106 2.54 10.72 -0.64
CA PRO A 106 1.52 10.50 0.40
C PRO A 106 1.32 11.76 1.25
N ARG A 107 0.06 11.98 1.68
CA ARG A 107 -0.33 13.18 2.44
C ARG A 107 0.19 13.18 3.88
N ASN A 108 0.55 12.02 4.42
CA ASN A 108 1.08 11.93 5.78
C ASN A 108 2.20 10.89 5.85
N THR A 109 3.04 11.05 6.86
CA THR A 109 4.20 10.18 7.09
C THR A 109 3.81 8.75 7.42
N GLU A 110 2.64 8.54 8.02
CA GLU A 110 2.18 7.21 8.41
C GLU A 110 2.01 6.26 7.22
N CYS A 111 1.63 6.76 6.05
CA CYS A 111 1.52 5.93 4.85
C CYS A 111 2.87 5.37 4.43
N MET A 112 3.91 6.19 4.46
CA MET A 112 5.29 5.76 4.19
C MET A 112 5.77 4.80 5.27
N GLN A 113 5.51 5.10 6.53
CA GLN A 113 5.88 4.27 7.66
C GLN A 113 5.24 2.88 7.54
N ALA A 114 3.95 2.81 7.21
CA ALA A 114 3.23 1.55 7.02
C ALA A 114 3.83 0.71 5.88
N ALA A 115 4.19 1.33 4.77
CA ALA A 115 4.85 0.65 3.65
C ALA A 115 6.18 0.03 4.10
N LEU A 116 7.01 0.82 4.78
CA LEU A 116 8.33 0.37 5.24
C LEU A 116 8.24 -0.74 6.29
N GLU A 117 7.32 -0.64 7.24
CA GLU A 117 7.12 -1.67 8.25
C GLU A 117 6.60 -2.97 7.65
N ALA A 118 5.61 -2.91 6.76
CA ALA A 118 5.11 -4.10 6.08
C ALA A 118 6.21 -4.79 5.26
N LEU A 119 7.02 -4.02 4.54
CA LEU A 119 8.18 -4.55 3.80
C LEU A 119 9.21 -5.20 4.72
N SER A 120 9.28 -4.80 5.96
CA SER A 120 10.17 -5.37 6.99
C SER A 120 9.55 -6.57 7.72
N GLY A 121 8.38 -7.03 7.30
CA GLY A 121 7.74 -8.23 7.84
C GLY A 121 6.72 -7.99 8.94
N VAL A 122 6.41 -6.73 9.28
CA VAL A 122 5.34 -6.42 10.24
C VAL A 122 3.99 -6.65 9.56
N ASN A 123 3.27 -7.67 10.04
CA ASN A 123 2.03 -8.11 9.42
C ASN A 123 0.93 -8.27 10.48
N ASN A 124 -0.15 -7.52 10.34
CA ASN A 124 -1.27 -7.51 11.27
C ASN A 124 -2.54 -8.19 10.72
N ILE A 125 -2.46 -8.83 9.54
CA ILE A 125 -3.60 -9.49 8.93
C ILE A 125 -3.33 -10.94 8.50
N GLY A 126 -2.17 -11.50 8.86
CA GLY A 126 -1.83 -12.86 8.41
C GLY A 126 -1.75 -12.97 6.89
N GLY A 127 -2.48 -13.93 6.32
CA GLY A 127 -2.46 -14.21 4.88
C GLY A 127 -3.59 -13.58 4.08
N TYR A 128 -4.37 -12.69 4.64
CA TYR A 128 -5.49 -12.07 3.91
C TYR A 128 -5.01 -11.31 2.68
N THR A 129 -5.72 -11.47 1.57
CA THR A 129 -5.39 -10.87 0.27
C THR A 129 -6.44 -9.91 -0.23
N SER A 130 -7.49 -9.65 0.55
CA SER A 130 -8.62 -8.82 0.11
C SER A 130 -9.07 -7.88 1.22
N PHE A 131 -9.64 -6.75 0.83
CA PHE A 131 -10.33 -5.87 1.75
C PHE A 131 -11.47 -5.14 1.03
N ARG A 132 -12.47 -4.74 1.80
CA ARG A 132 -13.59 -3.96 1.30
C ARG A 132 -14.02 -2.94 2.35
N ALA A 133 -14.64 -1.86 1.89
CA ALA A 133 -15.27 -0.90 2.78
C ALA A 133 -16.40 -1.60 3.55
N LEU A 134 -16.36 -1.50 4.87
CA LEU A 134 -17.28 -2.22 5.76
C LEU A 134 -18.75 -1.90 5.45
N TYR A 135 -19.05 -0.65 5.09
CA TYR A 135 -20.42 -0.23 4.80
C TYR A 135 -20.99 -0.86 3.52
N THR A 136 -20.16 -1.47 2.66
CA THR A 136 -20.61 -2.07 1.39
C THR A 136 -20.93 -3.56 1.50
N VAL A 137 -20.71 -4.19 2.66
CA VAL A 137 -20.81 -5.63 2.83
C VAL A 137 -21.74 -6.00 3.98
N ASP A 138 -22.29 -7.22 3.94
CA ASP A 138 -22.91 -7.87 5.08
C ASP A 138 -21.86 -8.76 5.75
N VAL A 139 -21.49 -8.43 6.98
CA VAL A 139 -20.47 -9.14 7.76
C VAL A 139 -20.84 -10.62 7.96
N ASN A 140 -22.12 -10.93 7.98
CA ASN A 140 -22.59 -12.32 8.13
C ASN A 140 -22.19 -13.23 6.97
N ASN A 141 -21.78 -12.66 5.83
CA ASN A 141 -21.29 -13.42 4.68
C ASN A 141 -19.81 -13.83 4.81
N TYR A 142 -19.14 -13.40 5.89
CA TYR A 142 -17.72 -13.69 6.12
C TYR A 142 -17.56 -14.58 7.32
N SER A 143 -16.67 -15.58 7.23
CA SER A 143 -16.34 -16.49 8.31
C SER A 143 -14.91 -16.34 8.83
N ASP A 144 -13.99 -15.86 7.99
CA ASP A 144 -12.58 -15.68 8.32
C ASP A 144 -12.17 -14.26 7.90
N PHE A 145 -12.13 -13.35 8.87
CA PHE A 145 -11.92 -11.94 8.59
C PHE A 145 -11.46 -11.19 9.84
N VAL A 146 -10.98 -9.97 9.61
CA VAL A 146 -10.76 -8.98 10.67
C VAL A 146 -11.27 -7.62 10.21
N ILE A 147 -11.86 -6.87 11.13
CA ILE A 147 -12.31 -5.50 10.89
C ILE A 147 -11.29 -4.55 11.51
N ILE A 148 -10.76 -3.63 10.71
CA ILE A 148 -9.83 -2.59 11.16
C ILE A 148 -10.34 -1.27 10.59
N GLY A 149 -10.72 -0.33 11.47
CA GLY A 149 -11.32 0.92 11.03
C GLY A 149 -12.58 0.67 10.21
N ASP A 150 -12.63 1.26 9.03
CA ASP A 150 -13.78 1.18 8.12
C ASP A 150 -13.66 0.07 7.07
N HIS A 151 -12.71 -0.85 7.24
CA HIS A 151 -12.46 -1.92 6.29
C HIS A 151 -12.58 -3.31 6.93
N ILE A 152 -13.05 -4.27 6.15
CA ILE A 152 -13.00 -5.70 6.45
C ILE A 152 -11.91 -6.34 5.58
N PHE A 153 -11.01 -7.05 6.24
CA PHE A 153 -9.90 -7.79 5.60
C PHE A 153 -10.21 -9.28 5.66
N HIS A 154 -10.02 -9.96 4.54
CA HIS A 154 -10.39 -11.38 4.44
C HIS A 154 -9.58 -12.13 3.39
#